data_f860f0917660abf6919619f3bb5ab852
#
_entry.id   f860f0917660abf6919619f3bb5ab852
#
_cell.length_a   1.000
_cell.length_b   1.000
_cell.length_c   1.000
_cell.angle_alpha   90.00
_cell.angle_beta   90.00
_cell.angle_gamma   90.00
#
_symmetry.space_group_name_H-M   'P 1'
#
loop_
_entity.id
_entity.type
_entity.pdbx_description
1 polymer ?
#
loop_
_entity_poly.entity_id
_entity_poly.type
_entity_poly.pdbx_seq_one_letter_code
_entity_poly.pdbx_strand_id
1 'polypeptide(L)'
;KKLKRVPMQDTIEYLRTEILRFAPDRQAKKNVYLADDTFIIPENIAGPFLLNALPSLLKTFDLVGADKLKTYKISAVTPSLNIKLSSGIDFLEGSAKVRLNEEEFTLQQLFSQYTERKYIQLSDGNRAIVDDGYMRRLQRIFRKVKKSDKDRIKVSFFDLKDLEELVNGPLEGKVFEHHRKFYEGFNKLTRKKLTLPNVNATLRPYQIEGVKWIKYLYDNNMGGCLADDMGLGKTLQTISVLSLIYPQESKPTLLVMPRSLLFNWQNELARFAPQLSAYTYYGNTRDIKEAMQHQLILTTYAIVRNDIKTFSAQEFHYVILDESQNIKNLTAQSTQAVFMLKAPHRLALSGTPIENNLGELYALFRFLNPTMFGTLDNFNHDYANPIQKNGDKEAMQCLQRKIFPFMLRRLKRNVLKDLPDRTDKTIYIEMNNAQANLYEQRRVYYKNQVEQSIAADGIQKSQFVIFQALNELRQIASIPEKLSNDKITSPKLDMLTETLLNMVANG
;
A
#
# COMPACT_ATOMS: atom_id res chain seq x y z
N LYS A 1 35.24 2.83 10.53
CA LYS A 1 34.44 3.57 9.52
C LYS A 1 35.25 3.59 8.22
N LYS A 2 34.82 2.90 7.16
CA LYS A 2 35.45 3.02 5.84
C LYS A 2 34.97 4.34 5.22
N LEU A 3 35.88 5.28 5.03
CA LEU A 3 35.64 6.48 4.24
C LEU A 3 35.41 6.08 2.78
N LYS A 4 34.22 6.35 2.24
CA LYS A 4 33.87 6.14 0.85
C LYS A 4 34.33 7.40 0.09
N ARG A 5 35.29 7.29 -0.81
CA ARG A 5 35.61 8.38 -1.76
C ARG A 5 34.38 8.58 -2.65
N VAL A 6 33.76 9.74 -2.57
CA VAL A 6 32.74 10.19 -3.53
C VAL A 6 33.49 10.89 -4.66
N PRO A 7 33.22 10.61 -5.94
CA PRO A 7 33.83 11.32 -7.06
C PRO A 7 33.46 12.80 -6.99
N MET A 8 34.43 13.66 -6.73
CA MET A 8 34.22 15.10 -6.54
C MET A 8 33.68 15.78 -7.82
N GLN A 9 34.06 15.26 -8.98
CA GLN A 9 33.59 15.75 -10.28
C GLN A 9 32.07 15.64 -10.47
N ASP A 10 31.46 14.50 -10.11
CA ASP A 10 30.02 14.30 -10.25
C ASP A 10 29.24 15.26 -9.34
N THR A 11 29.76 15.55 -8.16
CA THR A 11 29.18 16.50 -7.22
C THR A 11 29.25 17.92 -7.72
N ILE A 12 30.38 18.31 -8.30
CA ILE A 12 30.60 19.65 -8.89
C ILE A 12 29.66 19.86 -10.09
N GLU A 13 29.54 18.86 -10.97
CA GLU A 13 28.65 18.88 -12.14
C GLU A 13 27.18 18.99 -11.71
N TYR A 14 26.80 18.25 -10.70
CA TYR A 14 25.46 18.33 -10.10
C TYR A 14 25.16 19.73 -9.57
N LEU A 15 26.03 20.29 -8.72
CA LEU A 15 25.85 21.65 -8.16
C LEU A 15 25.83 22.69 -9.27
N ARG A 16 26.71 22.59 -10.27
CA ARG A 16 26.71 23.46 -11.44
C ARG A 16 25.37 23.44 -12.18
N THR A 17 24.83 22.26 -12.39
CA THR A 17 23.54 22.09 -13.06
C THR A 17 22.42 22.75 -12.28
N GLU A 18 22.39 22.56 -10.96
CA GLU A 18 21.40 23.17 -10.09
C GLU A 18 21.51 24.71 -10.07
N ILE A 19 22.72 25.28 -10.03
CA ILE A 19 22.95 26.74 -10.07
C ILE A 19 22.45 27.32 -11.42
N LEU A 20 22.80 26.66 -12.54
CA LEU A 20 22.46 27.13 -13.89
C LEU A 20 20.96 27.11 -14.20
N ARG A 21 20.16 26.39 -13.42
CA ARG A 21 18.68 26.41 -13.55
C ARG A 21 18.08 27.79 -13.27
N PHE A 22 18.75 28.60 -12.46
CA PHE A 22 18.30 29.93 -12.07
C PHE A 22 18.88 31.07 -12.91
N ALA A 23 19.67 30.72 -13.93
CA ALA A 23 20.18 31.72 -14.85
C ALA A 23 19.09 32.13 -15.85
N PRO A 24 18.74 33.43 -15.94
CA PRO A 24 17.61 33.90 -16.76
C PRO A 24 17.85 33.72 -18.25
N ASP A 25 19.11 33.75 -18.73
CA ASP A 25 19.46 33.63 -20.11
C ASP A 25 20.84 32.97 -20.35
N ARG A 26 21.22 32.81 -21.61
CA ARG A 26 22.53 32.23 -22.00
C ARG A 26 23.72 33.06 -21.55
N GLN A 27 23.59 34.40 -21.47
CA GLN A 27 24.67 35.28 -21.04
C GLN A 27 24.91 35.14 -19.54
N ALA A 28 23.85 35.09 -18.74
CA ALA A 28 23.93 34.85 -17.32
C ALA A 28 24.59 33.48 -17.01
N LYS A 29 24.33 32.44 -17.81
CA LYS A 29 24.99 31.13 -17.67
C LYS A 29 26.51 31.19 -17.83
N LYS A 30 27.03 32.04 -18.71
CA LYS A 30 28.47 32.23 -18.92
C LYS A 30 29.16 32.92 -17.75
N ASN A 31 28.42 33.68 -16.96
CA ASN A 31 28.94 34.39 -15.79
C ASN A 31 29.02 33.50 -14.52
N VAL A 32 28.55 32.27 -14.58
CA VAL A 32 28.75 31.26 -13.54
C VAL A 32 29.96 30.44 -13.92
N TYR A 33 31.04 30.55 -13.18
CA TYR A 33 32.25 29.76 -13.44
C TYR A 33 32.85 29.18 -12.16
N LEU A 34 33.59 28.09 -12.33
CA LEU A 34 34.32 27.40 -11.30
C LEU A 34 35.77 27.86 -11.31
N ALA A 35 36.28 28.34 -10.21
CA ALA A 35 37.66 28.68 -10.00
C ALA A 35 38.17 28.00 -8.72
N ASP A 36 39.18 27.16 -8.85
CA ASP A 36 39.81 26.46 -7.72
C ASP A 36 38.81 25.82 -6.73
N ASP A 37 37.92 24.99 -7.26
CA ASP A 37 36.84 24.34 -6.50
C ASP A 37 35.78 25.28 -5.88
N THR A 38 35.76 26.54 -6.31
CA THR A 38 34.81 27.55 -5.84
C THR A 38 33.91 28.04 -6.99
N PHE A 39 32.60 27.96 -6.82
CA PHE A 39 31.63 28.55 -7.73
C PHE A 39 31.55 30.06 -7.52
N ILE A 40 31.77 30.83 -8.59
CA ILE A 40 31.50 32.26 -8.61
C ILE A 40 30.14 32.45 -9.31
N ILE A 41 29.18 32.96 -8.52
CA ILE A 41 27.77 33.07 -8.93
C ILE A 41 27.36 34.53 -8.87
N PRO A 42 26.91 35.13 -10.00
CA PRO A 42 26.40 36.51 -10.00
C PRO A 42 25.19 36.68 -9.07
N GLU A 43 25.03 37.87 -8.51
CA GLU A 43 24.00 38.19 -7.52
C GLU A 43 22.57 37.90 -8.00
N ASN A 44 22.29 38.18 -9.28
CA ASN A 44 20.99 37.92 -9.91
C ASN A 44 20.64 36.41 -10.00
N ILE A 45 21.64 35.53 -9.92
CA ILE A 45 21.45 34.07 -9.89
C ILE A 45 21.53 33.55 -8.44
N ALA A 46 22.45 34.11 -7.63
CA ALA A 46 22.71 33.64 -6.27
C ALA A 46 21.46 33.74 -5.38
N GLY A 47 20.71 34.84 -5.40
CA GLY A 47 19.49 35.01 -4.62
C GLY A 47 18.43 33.92 -4.93
N PRO A 48 17.95 33.78 -6.17
CA PRO A 48 17.03 32.72 -6.58
C PRO A 48 17.53 31.31 -6.28
N PHE A 49 18.82 31.03 -6.50
CA PHE A 49 19.44 29.73 -6.20
C PHE A 49 19.37 29.42 -4.70
N LEU A 50 19.80 30.34 -3.86
CA LEU A 50 19.79 30.16 -2.39
C LEU A 50 18.37 29.99 -1.85
N LEU A 51 17.38 30.68 -2.40
CA LEU A 51 16.00 30.59 -1.93
C LEU A 51 15.28 29.31 -2.38
N ASN A 52 15.59 28.80 -3.58
CA ASN A 52 14.81 27.74 -4.18
C ASN A 52 15.54 26.39 -4.25
N ALA A 53 16.88 26.37 -4.39
CA ALA A 53 17.66 25.15 -4.47
C ALA A 53 18.27 24.74 -3.12
N LEU A 54 18.70 25.68 -2.28
CA LEU A 54 19.35 25.38 -1.02
C LEU A 54 18.51 24.48 -0.10
N PRO A 55 17.17 24.62 0.03
CA PRO A 55 16.36 23.72 0.86
C PRO A 55 16.46 22.25 0.44
N SER A 56 16.63 21.98 -0.84
CA SER A 56 16.80 20.60 -1.35
C SER A 56 18.24 20.10 -1.24
N LEU A 57 19.22 20.99 -1.34
CA LEU A 57 20.64 20.66 -1.21
C LEU A 57 21.03 20.31 0.22
N LEU A 58 20.41 20.92 1.22
CA LEU A 58 20.61 20.62 2.65
C LEU A 58 20.29 19.18 3.06
N LYS A 59 19.60 18.41 2.19
CA LYS A 59 19.42 16.99 2.39
C LYS A 59 20.71 16.15 2.20
N THR A 60 21.58 16.65 1.34
CA THR A 60 22.75 15.89 0.85
C THR A 60 24.05 16.52 1.29
N PHE A 61 24.02 17.83 1.57
CA PHE A 61 25.21 18.63 1.87
C PHE A 61 25.03 19.39 3.19
N ASP A 62 26.10 19.43 3.98
CA ASP A 62 26.17 20.28 5.16
C ASP A 62 26.60 21.70 4.75
N LEU A 63 25.88 22.71 5.23
CA LEU A 63 26.20 24.11 4.99
C LEU A 63 27.15 24.65 6.05
N VAL A 64 28.35 25.02 5.62
CA VAL A 64 29.37 25.64 6.46
C VAL A 64 29.46 27.14 6.15
N GLY A 65 29.55 28.01 7.17
CA GLY A 65 29.64 29.47 6.99
C GLY A 65 28.30 30.16 6.70
N ALA A 66 27.21 29.63 7.29
CA ALA A 66 25.84 30.17 7.14
C ALA A 66 25.67 31.67 7.49
N ASP A 67 26.54 32.18 8.37
CA ASP A 67 26.56 33.60 8.76
C ASP A 67 26.87 34.56 7.61
N LYS A 68 27.55 34.11 6.57
CA LYS A 68 27.80 34.89 5.34
C LYS A 68 26.52 35.08 4.51
N LEU A 69 25.48 34.28 4.72
CA LEU A 69 24.19 34.46 4.05
C LEU A 69 23.36 35.62 4.61
N LYS A 70 23.73 36.16 5.76
CA LYS A 70 23.04 37.35 6.39
C LYS A 70 22.95 38.55 5.44
N THR A 71 23.96 38.75 4.61
CA THR A 71 23.98 39.81 3.58
C THR A 71 22.77 39.69 2.62
N TYR A 72 22.28 38.47 2.34
CA TYR A 72 21.11 38.24 1.52
C TYR A 72 19.81 38.15 2.32
N LYS A 73 19.83 38.47 3.62
CA LYS A 73 18.70 38.25 4.55
C LYS A 73 18.22 36.78 4.53
N ILE A 74 19.13 35.86 4.43
CA ILE A 74 18.89 34.41 4.40
C ILE A 74 19.54 33.77 5.62
N SER A 75 18.79 32.94 6.33
CA SER A 75 19.27 32.15 7.46
C SER A 75 18.93 30.68 7.22
N ALA A 76 19.94 29.83 7.18
CA ALA A 76 19.73 28.38 7.23
C ALA A 76 19.45 28.00 8.69
N VAL A 77 18.27 27.45 8.95
CA VAL A 77 17.78 27.21 10.30
C VAL A 77 17.51 25.72 10.50
N THR A 78 18.02 25.19 11.59
CA THR A 78 17.63 23.84 12.06
C THR A 78 16.33 23.99 12.87
N PRO A 79 15.21 23.49 12.38
CA PRO A 79 13.95 23.59 13.09
C PRO A 79 13.95 22.68 14.32
N SER A 80 13.31 23.15 15.40
CA SER A 80 12.99 22.32 16.56
C SER A 80 11.48 22.25 16.75
N LEU A 81 10.97 21.03 16.92
CA LEU A 81 9.55 20.75 17.07
C LEU A 81 9.18 20.59 18.54
N ASN A 82 8.36 21.51 19.04
CA ASN A 82 7.79 21.46 20.40
C ASN A 82 6.38 20.87 20.33
N ILE A 83 6.14 19.74 20.99
CA ILE A 83 4.88 19.02 20.96
C ILE A 83 4.36 18.79 22.38
N LYS A 84 3.05 18.99 22.54
CA LYS A 84 2.29 18.58 23.73
C LYS A 84 1.15 17.68 23.26
N LEU A 85 1.20 16.39 23.59
CA LEU A 85 0.20 15.40 23.18
C LEU A 85 -0.50 14.80 24.40
N SER A 86 -1.80 14.56 24.26
CA SER A 86 -2.63 13.78 25.17
C SER A 86 -3.21 12.59 24.44
N SER A 87 -3.54 11.51 25.18
CA SER A 87 -4.13 10.30 24.59
C SER A 87 -5.59 10.52 24.19
N GLY A 88 -5.91 10.30 22.91
CA GLY A 88 -7.26 10.11 22.38
C GLY A 88 -7.58 8.63 22.16
N ILE A 89 -8.78 8.32 21.68
CA ILE A 89 -9.21 6.94 21.44
C ILE A 89 -8.44 6.30 20.29
N ASP A 90 -8.33 7.00 19.13
CA ASP A 90 -7.70 6.49 17.90
C ASP A 90 -6.47 7.30 17.47
N PHE A 91 -6.26 8.48 18.06
CA PHE A 91 -5.20 9.42 17.73
C PHE A 91 -4.67 10.06 19.01
N LEU A 92 -3.41 10.43 18.97
CA LEU A 92 -2.89 11.42 19.91
C LEU A 92 -3.36 12.81 19.48
N GLU A 93 -3.98 13.54 20.39
CA GLU A 93 -4.43 14.91 20.16
C GLU A 93 -3.59 15.88 20.98
N GLY A 94 -3.33 17.04 20.43
CA GLY A 94 -2.53 18.03 21.14
C GLY A 94 -2.24 19.28 20.34
N SER A 95 -1.14 19.93 20.66
CA SER A 95 -0.63 21.09 19.96
C SER A 95 0.82 20.88 19.55
N ALA A 96 1.23 21.47 18.43
CA ALA A 96 2.60 21.47 17.96
C ALA A 96 2.99 22.84 17.45
N LYS A 97 4.19 23.27 17.82
CA LYS A 97 4.83 24.48 17.33
C LYS A 97 6.22 24.17 16.84
N VAL A 98 6.65 24.84 15.80
CA VAL A 98 8.01 24.74 15.28
C VAL A 98 8.76 26.01 15.64
N ARG A 99 9.88 25.85 16.32
CA ARG A 99 10.80 26.94 16.61
C ARG A 99 11.85 27.05 15.52
N LEU A 100 11.98 28.22 14.93
CA LEU A 100 13.02 28.58 13.98
C LEU A 100 13.83 29.72 14.61
N ASN A 101 15.07 29.49 14.96
CA ASN A 101 15.86 30.38 15.83
C ASN A 101 15.12 30.63 17.15
N GLU A 102 14.79 31.91 17.44
CA GLU A 102 14.09 32.33 18.67
C GLU A 102 12.58 32.46 18.47
N GLU A 103 12.06 32.29 17.24
CA GLU A 103 10.65 32.51 16.92
C GLU A 103 9.88 31.18 16.85
N GLU A 104 8.66 31.19 17.38
CA GLU A 104 7.74 30.04 17.32
C GLU A 104 6.66 30.26 16.26
N PHE A 105 6.47 29.24 15.42
CA PHE A 105 5.45 29.22 14.37
C PHE A 105 4.46 28.10 14.64
N THR A 106 3.17 28.39 14.42
CA THR A 106 2.18 27.31 14.32
C THR A 106 2.39 26.50 13.04
N LEU A 107 1.97 25.25 13.02
CA LEU A 107 2.07 24.43 11.82
C LEU A 107 1.33 25.05 10.62
N GLN A 108 0.21 25.73 10.87
CA GLN A 108 -0.54 26.40 9.81
C GLN A 108 0.24 27.56 9.19
N GLN A 109 0.85 28.42 10.01
CA GLN A 109 1.71 29.52 9.54
C GLN A 109 2.89 28.99 8.74
N LEU A 110 3.55 27.94 9.26
CA LEU A 110 4.70 27.33 8.62
C LEU A 110 4.33 26.73 7.24
N PHE A 111 3.26 25.94 7.18
CA PHE A 111 2.85 25.28 5.94
C PHE A 111 2.34 26.26 4.88
N SER A 112 1.60 27.31 5.26
CA SER A 112 1.14 28.32 4.30
C SER A 112 2.31 29.03 3.65
N GLN A 113 3.25 29.54 4.44
CA GLN A 113 4.42 30.24 3.93
C GLN A 113 5.32 29.34 3.08
N TYR A 114 5.58 28.11 3.56
CA TYR A 114 6.45 27.18 2.85
C TYR A 114 5.87 26.71 1.50
N THR A 115 4.55 26.49 1.44
CA THR A 115 3.88 26.09 0.19
C THR A 115 3.95 27.18 -0.87
N GLU A 116 3.80 28.44 -0.47
CA GLU A 116 3.82 29.59 -1.37
C GLU A 116 5.24 29.99 -1.80
N ARG A 117 6.20 29.97 -0.87
CA ARG A 117 7.49 30.67 -1.04
C ARG A 117 8.73 29.80 -0.90
N LYS A 118 8.61 28.57 -0.35
CA LYS A 118 9.73 27.66 -0.02
C LYS A 118 10.70 28.20 1.04
N TYR A 119 10.35 29.28 1.72
CA TYR A 119 11.05 29.82 2.88
C TYR A 119 10.05 30.35 3.90
N ILE A 120 10.49 30.58 5.13
CA ILE A 120 9.69 31.15 6.19
C ILE A 120 10.21 32.57 6.47
N GLN A 121 9.31 33.56 6.46
CA GLN A 121 9.63 34.94 6.79
C GLN A 121 9.70 35.10 8.31
N LEU A 122 10.85 35.53 8.82
CA LEU A 122 11.05 35.86 10.23
C LEU A 122 10.65 37.33 10.53
N SER A 123 10.43 37.65 11.80
CA SER A 123 10.02 38.97 12.23
C SER A 123 11.09 40.05 12.00
N ASP A 124 12.37 39.64 12.00
CA ASP A 124 13.53 40.50 11.73
C ASP A 124 13.73 40.79 10.21
N GLY A 125 12.82 40.31 9.36
CA GLY A 125 12.88 40.47 7.92
C GLY A 125 13.80 39.45 7.22
N ASN A 126 14.45 38.55 7.95
CA ASN A 126 15.21 37.45 7.38
C ASN A 126 14.29 36.34 6.84
N ARG A 127 14.83 35.55 5.92
CA ARG A 127 14.17 34.42 5.29
C ARG A 127 14.81 33.11 5.79
N ALA A 128 14.08 32.38 6.62
CA ALA A 128 14.53 31.07 7.13
C ALA A 128 14.37 30.00 6.07
N ILE A 129 15.47 29.37 5.72
CA ILE A 129 15.50 28.20 4.85
C ILE A 129 15.56 26.97 5.72
N VAL A 130 14.62 26.07 5.50
CA VAL A 130 14.48 24.80 6.23
C VAL A 130 14.69 23.64 5.25
N ASP A 131 15.31 22.56 5.71
CA ASP A 131 15.46 21.35 4.91
C ASP A 131 14.11 20.85 4.37
N ASP A 132 14.06 20.66 3.05
CA ASP A 132 12.86 20.22 2.35
C ASP A 132 12.41 18.81 2.77
N GLY A 133 13.35 17.94 3.17
CA GLY A 133 13.05 16.63 3.74
C GLY A 133 12.36 16.72 5.10
N TYR A 134 12.82 17.62 5.97
CA TYR A 134 12.17 17.90 7.25
C TYR A 134 10.75 18.41 7.03
N MET A 135 10.56 19.39 6.14
CA MET A 135 9.24 19.97 5.84
C MET A 135 8.27 18.92 5.27
N ARG A 136 8.74 18.05 4.38
CA ARG A 136 7.91 16.96 3.85
C ARG A 136 7.52 15.94 4.93
N ARG A 137 8.43 15.56 5.84
CA ARG A 137 8.11 14.67 6.98
C ARG A 137 7.10 15.33 7.92
N LEU A 138 7.32 16.61 8.25
CA LEU A 138 6.40 17.38 9.08
C LEU A 138 4.99 17.45 8.46
N GLN A 139 4.90 17.78 7.16
CA GLN A 139 3.63 17.80 6.44
C GLN A 139 2.94 16.43 6.41
N ARG A 140 3.69 15.35 6.21
CA ARG A 140 3.16 13.97 6.16
C ARG A 140 2.49 13.58 7.48
N ILE A 141 3.09 13.94 8.60
CA ILE A 141 2.54 13.62 9.93
C ILE A 141 1.33 14.51 10.24
N PHE A 142 1.39 15.82 9.97
CA PHE A 142 0.43 16.80 10.48
C PHE A 142 -0.61 17.31 9.47
N ARG A 143 -0.53 16.95 8.18
CA ARG A 143 -1.51 17.38 7.16
C ARG A 143 -2.94 16.93 7.44
N LYS A 144 -3.12 15.93 8.29
CA LYS A 144 -4.43 15.39 8.69
C LYS A 144 -5.25 16.39 9.54
N VAL A 145 -4.68 17.56 9.87
CA VAL A 145 -5.35 18.61 10.64
C VAL A 145 -6.31 19.39 9.73
N LYS A 146 -7.59 19.40 10.06
CA LYS A 146 -8.57 20.24 9.35
C LYS A 146 -8.29 21.71 9.64
N LYS A 147 -8.49 22.59 8.62
CA LYS A 147 -8.31 24.06 8.74
C LYS A 147 -9.15 24.72 9.85
N SER A 148 -10.15 24.04 10.40
CA SER A 148 -11.05 24.56 11.44
C SER A 148 -10.52 24.41 12.86
N ASP A 149 -9.54 23.55 13.11
CA ASP A 149 -9.01 23.32 14.46
C ASP A 149 -7.75 24.16 14.65
N LYS A 150 -7.93 25.40 15.12
CA LYS A 150 -6.83 26.27 15.55
C LYS A 150 -5.93 25.51 16.53
N ASP A 151 -4.69 25.21 16.13
CA ASP A 151 -3.63 24.61 16.93
C ASP A 151 -3.83 23.15 17.42
N ARG A 152 -4.95 22.49 17.14
CA ARG A 152 -5.13 21.06 17.48
C ARG A 152 -4.57 20.16 16.40
N ILE A 153 -3.69 19.27 16.79
CA ILE A 153 -3.10 18.26 15.93
C ILE A 153 -3.63 16.86 16.30
N LYS A 154 -3.68 15.98 15.30
CA LYS A 154 -3.98 14.56 15.48
C LYS A 154 -2.83 13.76 14.89
N VAL A 155 -2.22 12.90 15.70
CA VAL A 155 -1.12 12.03 15.27
C VAL A 155 -1.57 10.59 15.36
N SER A 156 -1.44 9.86 14.26
CA SER A 156 -1.74 8.44 14.24
C SER A 156 -0.67 7.63 14.98
N PHE A 157 -1.08 6.52 15.61
CA PHE A 157 -0.14 5.53 16.17
C PHE A 157 0.95 5.13 15.19
N PHE A 158 0.63 5.02 13.92
CA PHE A 158 1.54 4.63 12.86
C PHE A 158 2.57 5.70 12.43
N ASP A 159 2.40 6.95 12.91
CA ASP A 159 3.31 8.07 12.64
C ASP A 159 4.26 8.38 13.82
N LEU A 160 4.13 7.65 14.96
CA LEU A 160 4.87 7.98 16.18
C LEU A 160 6.38 7.83 16.02
N LYS A 161 6.84 6.84 15.25
CA LYS A 161 8.27 6.68 14.97
C LYS A 161 8.82 7.84 14.15
N ASP A 162 8.10 8.23 13.09
CA ASP A 162 8.49 9.37 12.26
C ASP A 162 8.49 10.68 13.07
N LEU A 163 7.58 10.78 14.05
CA LEU A 163 7.51 11.90 14.98
C LEU A 163 8.71 11.95 15.94
N GLU A 164 9.11 10.80 16.52
CA GLU A 164 10.30 10.70 17.38
C GLU A 164 11.58 11.05 16.60
N GLU A 165 11.65 10.67 15.33
CA GLU A 165 12.76 11.05 14.43
C GLU A 165 12.79 12.56 14.16
N LEU A 166 11.64 13.23 14.04
CA LEU A 166 11.56 14.70 13.85
C LEU A 166 11.97 15.48 15.10
N VAL A 167 11.68 14.95 16.29
CA VAL A 167 12.03 15.59 17.58
C VAL A 167 13.46 15.27 17.99
N ASN A 168 14.17 14.40 17.26
CA ASN A 168 15.51 13.91 17.57
C ASN A 168 15.61 13.24 18.94
N GLY A 169 14.57 12.55 19.40
CA GLY A 169 14.60 11.82 20.65
C GLY A 169 13.30 11.12 21.01
N PRO A 170 13.34 10.22 21.99
CA PRO A 170 12.16 9.52 22.45
C PRO A 170 11.20 10.48 23.15
N LEU A 171 9.92 10.38 22.79
CA LEU A 171 8.84 11.13 23.46
C LEU A 171 8.30 10.31 24.64
N GLU A 172 7.98 10.97 25.73
CA GLU A 172 7.44 10.33 26.92
C GLU A 172 5.91 10.18 26.85
N GLY A 173 5.39 9.13 27.50
CA GLY A 173 3.96 8.86 27.63
C GLY A 173 3.57 7.43 27.30
N LYS A 174 2.45 6.94 27.90
CA LYS A 174 1.99 5.56 27.79
C LYS A 174 1.80 5.09 26.34
N VAL A 175 1.37 5.97 25.44
CA VAL A 175 1.12 5.61 24.02
C VAL A 175 2.44 5.39 23.29
N PHE A 176 3.46 6.20 23.56
CA PHE A 176 4.79 6.02 22.97
C PHE A 176 5.46 4.76 23.52
N GLU A 177 5.29 4.45 24.81
CA GLU A 177 5.75 3.20 25.38
C GLU A 177 5.05 1.99 24.75
N HIS A 178 3.73 2.07 24.56
CA HIS A 178 2.97 1.02 23.89
C HIS A 178 3.45 0.81 22.45
N HIS A 179 3.67 1.90 21.70
CA HIS A 179 4.23 1.84 20.35
C HIS A 179 5.61 1.17 20.33
N ARG A 180 6.53 1.58 21.19
CA ARG A 180 7.87 0.97 21.27
C ARG A 180 7.78 -0.51 21.65
N LYS A 181 6.96 -0.87 22.65
CA LYS A 181 6.72 -2.27 23.05
C LYS A 181 6.15 -3.11 21.92
N PHE A 182 5.26 -2.54 21.08
CA PHE A 182 4.75 -3.21 19.90
C PHE A 182 5.87 -3.54 18.91
N TYR A 183 6.70 -2.59 18.52
CA TYR A 183 7.78 -2.86 17.56
C TYR A 183 8.87 -3.76 18.14
N GLU A 184 9.22 -3.61 19.40
CA GLU A 184 10.16 -4.51 20.09
C GLU A 184 9.62 -5.95 20.17
N GLY A 185 8.36 -6.11 20.53
CA GLY A 185 7.68 -7.39 20.58
C GLY A 185 7.57 -8.04 19.22
N PHE A 186 7.30 -7.25 18.17
CA PHE A 186 7.29 -7.70 16.79
C PHE A 186 8.67 -8.26 16.38
N ASN A 187 9.76 -7.56 16.65
CA ASN A 187 11.12 -8.00 16.34
C ASN A 187 11.53 -9.28 17.09
N LYS A 188 10.93 -9.55 18.25
CA LYS A 188 11.18 -10.75 19.07
C LYS A 188 10.18 -11.89 18.82
N LEU A 189 9.24 -11.71 17.89
CA LEU A 189 8.09 -12.60 17.69
C LEU A 189 8.48 -14.04 17.36
N THR A 190 9.51 -14.25 16.55
CA THR A 190 10.00 -15.58 16.17
C THR A 190 10.47 -16.41 17.38
N ARG A 191 10.98 -15.73 18.43
CA ARG A 191 11.50 -16.37 19.65
C ARG A 191 10.41 -16.68 20.68
N LYS A 192 9.22 -16.10 20.55
CA LYS A 192 8.11 -16.35 21.48
C LYS A 192 7.57 -17.76 21.32
N LYS A 193 7.35 -18.47 22.43
CA LYS A 193 6.59 -19.72 22.44
C LYS A 193 5.11 -19.39 22.19
N LEU A 194 4.47 -20.17 21.35
CA LEU A 194 3.02 -20.11 21.11
C LEU A 194 2.38 -21.30 21.82
N THR A 195 1.27 -21.07 22.50
CA THR A 195 0.36 -22.16 22.89
C THR A 195 -0.17 -22.78 21.59
N LEU A 196 0.01 -24.08 21.42
CA LEU A 196 -0.43 -24.74 20.18
C LEU A 196 -1.96 -24.64 20.05
N PRO A 197 -2.46 -24.30 18.86
CA PRO A 197 -3.89 -24.26 18.61
C PRO A 197 -4.48 -25.67 18.65
N ASN A 198 -5.73 -25.76 19.13
CA ASN A 198 -6.49 -27.01 19.10
C ASN A 198 -7.07 -27.22 17.71
N VAL A 199 -6.27 -27.79 16.80
CA VAL A 199 -6.67 -28.10 15.42
C VAL A 199 -6.21 -29.51 15.05
N ASN A 200 -7.00 -30.21 14.24
CA ASN A 200 -6.70 -31.57 13.75
C ASN A 200 -5.69 -31.52 12.60
N ALA A 201 -4.55 -30.87 12.81
CA ALA A 201 -3.48 -30.75 11.82
C ALA A 201 -2.12 -30.52 12.46
N THR A 202 -1.06 -31.01 11.84
CA THR A 202 0.31 -30.66 12.20
C THR A 202 0.74 -29.44 11.37
N LEU A 203 0.96 -28.30 12.05
CA LEU A 203 1.39 -27.09 11.40
C LEU A 203 2.88 -27.14 11.04
N ARG A 204 3.20 -26.74 9.82
CA ARG A 204 4.59 -26.55 9.38
C ARG A 204 5.24 -25.37 10.12
N PRO A 205 6.58 -25.33 10.25
CA PRO A 205 7.27 -24.25 10.99
C PRO A 205 6.84 -22.84 10.54
N TYR A 206 6.77 -22.59 9.23
CA TYR A 206 6.34 -21.30 8.71
C TYR A 206 4.87 -20.99 9.01
N GLN A 207 3.98 -21.99 9.09
CA GLN A 207 2.59 -21.80 9.47
C GLN A 207 2.48 -21.40 10.96
N ILE A 208 3.29 -22.00 11.83
CA ILE A 208 3.39 -21.61 13.23
C ILE A 208 3.82 -20.15 13.36
N GLU A 209 4.80 -19.71 12.55
CA GLU A 209 5.19 -18.29 12.50
C GLU A 209 4.05 -17.38 12.05
N GLY A 210 3.28 -17.80 11.04
CA GLY A 210 2.11 -17.05 10.58
C GLY A 210 1.01 -16.97 11.66
N VAL A 211 0.74 -18.05 12.36
CA VAL A 211 -0.20 -18.07 13.51
C VAL A 211 0.27 -17.13 14.62
N LYS A 212 1.57 -17.16 14.97
CA LYS A 212 2.15 -16.22 15.95
C LYS A 212 1.96 -14.77 15.51
N TRP A 213 2.21 -14.48 14.23
CA TRP A 213 2.09 -13.14 13.68
C TRP A 213 0.63 -12.64 13.70
N ILE A 214 -0.33 -13.44 13.24
CA ILE A 214 -1.76 -13.07 13.27
C ILE A 214 -2.20 -12.83 14.73
N LYS A 215 -1.87 -13.78 15.64
CA LYS A 215 -2.21 -13.66 17.07
C LYS A 215 -1.58 -12.44 17.71
N TYR A 216 -0.34 -12.11 17.35
CA TYR A 216 0.34 -10.91 17.83
C TYR A 216 -0.37 -9.63 17.41
N LEU A 217 -0.76 -9.52 16.14
CA LEU A 217 -1.54 -8.38 15.66
C LEU A 217 -2.90 -8.30 16.35
N TYR A 218 -3.59 -9.43 16.50
CA TYR A 218 -4.84 -9.54 17.23
C TYR A 218 -4.70 -9.01 18.66
N ASP A 219 -3.71 -9.47 19.43
CA ASP A 219 -3.46 -9.06 20.82
C ASP A 219 -3.13 -7.56 20.97
N ASN A 220 -2.70 -6.92 19.90
CA ASN A 220 -2.39 -5.49 19.86
C ASN A 220 -3.48 -4.64 19.17
N ASN A 221 -4.65 -5.20 18.84
CA ASN A 221 -5.74 -4.54 18.11
C ASN A 221 -5.30 -3.95 16.75
N MET A 222 -4.40 -4.64 16.06
CA MET A 222 -3.90 -4.25 14.74
C MET A 222 -4.40 -5.20 13.65
N GLY A 223 -4.78 -4.63 12.51
CA GLY A 223 -5.13 -5.41 11.32
C GLY A 223 -3.88 -5.79 10.53
N GLY A 224 -3.93 -6.95 9.85
CA GLY A 224 -2.85 -7.43 9.01
C GLY A 224 -3.29 -8.15 7.75
N CYS A 225 -2.39 -8.25 6.77
CA CYS A 225 -2.58 -9.00 5.53
C CYS A 225 -1.63 -10.20 5.48
N LEU A 226 -2.19 -11.42 5.53
CA LEU A 226 -1.43 -12.64 5.25
C LEU A 226 -1.39 -12.84 3.73
N ALA A 227 -0.27 -12.46 3.14
CA ALA A 227 -0.03 -12.37 1.70
C ALA A 227 0.80 -13.53 1.15
N ASP A 228 0.74 -14.69 1.80
CA ASP A 228 1.44 -15.91 1.41
C ASP A 228 0.99 -16.40 0.02
N ASP A 229 1.90 -17.01 -0.73
CA ASP A 229 1.58 -17.67 -2.00
C ASP A 229 0.41 -18.68 -1.83
N MET A 230 -0.32 -18.92 -2.93
CA MET A 230 -1.39 -19.91 -2.95
C MET A 230 -0.85 -21.31 -2.56
N GLY A 231 -1.62 -22.05 -1.73
CA GLY A 231 -1.26 -23.37 -1.26
C GLY A 231 -0.31 -23.41 -0.05
N LEU A 232 0.03 -22.28 0.55
CA LEU A 232 0.79 -22.23 1.82
C LEU A 232 -0.11 -22.37 3.07
N GLY A 233 -1.41 -22.66 2.90
CA GLY A 233 -2.34 -22.94 3.99
C GLY A 233 -2.74 -21.68 4.78
N LYS A 234 -3.06 -20.58 4.10
CA LYS A 234 -3.60 -19.36 4.72
C LYS A 234 -4.85 -19.66 5.54
N THR A 235 -5.76 -20.48 4.99
CA THR A 235 -7.00 -20.91 5.67
C THR A 235 -6.68 -21.64 6.97
N LEU A 236 -5.78 -22.64 6.94
CA LEU A 236 -5.39 -23.40 8.13
C LEU A 236 -4.73 -22.51 9.20
N GLN A 237 -3.87 -21.57 8.82
CA GLN A 237 -3.27 -20.60 9.75
C GLN A 237 -4.36 -19.73 10.41
N THR A 238 -5.35 -19.29 9.63
CA THR A 238 -6.49 -18.50 10.13
C THR A 238 -7.37 -19.31 11.07
N ILE A 239 -7.75 -20.53 10.70
CA ILE A 239 -8.52 -21.44 11.54
C ILE A 239 -7.78 -21.72 12.86
N SER A 240 -6.46 -21.89 12.81
CA SER A 240 -5.62 -22.08 13.98
C SER A 240 -5.70 -20.90 14.95
N VAL A 241 -5.69 -19.66 14.44
CA VAL A 241 -5.86 -18.46 15.29
C VAL A 241 -7.27 -18.39 15.86
N LEU A 242 -8.30 -18.68 15.06
CA LEU A 242 -9.69 -18.68 15.54
C LEU A 242 -9.90 -19.71 16.64
N SER A 243 -9.27 -20.89 16.57
CA SER A 243 -9.33 -21.91 17.64
C SER A 243 -8.60 -21.48 18.93
N LEU A 244 -7.67 -20.53 18.86
CA LEU A 244 -7.05 -19.91 20.03
C LEU A 244 -7.88 -18.77 20.64
N ILE A 245 -8.73 -18.12 19.85
CA ILE A 245 -9.59 -17.02 20.29
C ILE A 245 -10.84 -17.55 20.93
N TYR A 246 -11.49 -18.51 20.32
CA TYR A 246 -12.66 -19.19 20.87
C TYR A 246 -12.24 -20.38 21.76
N PRO A 247 -12.88 -20.63 22.89
CA PRO A 247 -14.19 -20.18 23.35
C PRO A 247 -14.22 -18.92 24.24
N GLN A 248 -13.18 -18.13 24.30
CA GLN A 248 -13.11 -16.95 25.19
C GLN A 248 -14.00 -15.80 24.71
N GLU A 249 -14.33 -15.76 23.41
CA GLU A 249 -15.10 -14.70 22.78
C GLU A 249 -16.56 -15.10 22.54
N SER A 250 -17.47 -14.15 22.76
CA SER A 250 -18.91 -14.35 22.59
C SER A 250 -19.45 -13.81 21.26
N LYS A 251 -18.82 -12.78 20.69
CA LYS A 251 -19.25 -12.20 19.42
C LYS A 251 -18.68 -13.00 18.23
N PRO A 252 -19.45 -13.15 17.13
CA PRO A 252 -19.02 -13.95 15.99
C PRO A 252 -17.91 -13.27 15.19
N THR A 253 -17.12 -14.09 14.49
CA THR A 253 -16.21 -13.69 13.43
C THR A 253 -16.92 -13.77 12.07
N LEU A 254 -16.88 -12.70 11.29
CA LEU A 254 -17.40 -12.67 9.92
C LEU A 254 -16.28 -12.97 8.93
N LEU A 255 -16.42 -14.06 8.15
CA LEU A 255 -15.52 -14.44 7.06
C LEU A 255 -16.18 -14.11 5.74
N VAL A 256 -15.57 -13.23 4.96
CA VAL A 256 -16.06 -12.77 3.67
C VAL A 256 -15.14 -13.27 2.56
N MET A 257 -15.69 -13.98 1.60
CA MET A 257 -14.91 -14.66 0.55
C MET A 257 -15.62 -14.68 -0.80
N PRO A 258 -14.94 -15.01 -1.92
CA PRO A 258 -15.59 -15.38 -3.17
C PRO A 258 -16.48 -16.62 -3.01
N ARG A 259 -17.58 -16.68 -3.79
CA ARG A 259 -18.52 -17.82 -3.75
C ARG A 259 -17.83 -19.18 -3.90
N SER A 260 -16.85 -19.26 -4.78
CA SER A 260 -16.10 -20.49 -5.04
C SER A 260 -15.36 -21.07 -3.83
N LEU A 261 -15.07 -20.24 -2.83
CA LEU A 261 -14.32 -20.65 -1.63
C LEU A 261 -15.21 -21.06 -0.45
N LEU A 262 -16.53 -20.79 -0.50
CA LEU A 262 -17.44 -21.12 0.62
C LEU A 262 -17.37 -22.59 1.01
N PHE A 263 -17.50 -23.47 0.02
CA PHE A 263 -17.44 -24.93 0.25
C PHE A 263 -16.08 -25.38 0.77
N ASN A 264 -15.00 -24.79 0.26
CA ASN A 264 -13.66 -25.12 0.74
C ASN A 264 -13.47 -24.75 2.22
N TRP A 265 -13.93 -23.55 2.63
CA TRP A 265 -13.89 -23.11 4.02
C TRP A 265 -14.71 -24.02 4.94
N GLN A 266 -15.92 -24.42 4.52
CA GLN A 266 -16.75 -25.37 5.26
C GLN A 266 -16.02 -26.70 5.51
N ASN A 267 -15.43 -27.27 4.44
CA ASN A 267 -14.69 -28.51 4.53
C ASN A 267 -13.43 -28.40 5.41
N GLU A 268 -12.67 -27.31 5.28
CA GLU A 268 -11.48 -27.11 6.09
C GLU A 268 -11.83 -26.91 7.57
N LEU A 269 -12.89 -26.18 7.89
CA LEU A 269 -13.39 -26.02 9.26
C LEU A 269 -13.84 -27.38 9.85
N ALA A 270 -14.66 -28.12 9.13
CA ALA A 270 -15.12 -29.45 9.57
C ALA A 270 -13.96 -30.42 9.79
N ARG A 271 -12.92 -30.34 8.97
CA ARG A 271 -11.74 -31.19 9.06
C ARG A 271 -10.79 -30.79 10.18
N PHE A 272 -10.45 -29.50 10.27
CA PHE A 272 -9.36 -29.03 11.13
C PHE A 272 -9.82 -28.51 12.49
N ALA A 273 -11.02 -27.98 12.59
CA ALA A 273 -11.54 -27.39 13.81
C ALA A 273 -13.07 -27.62 13.96
N PRO A 274 -13.54 -28.89 14.05
CA PRO A 274 -14.95 -29.22 14.13
C PRO A 274 -15.64 -28.67 15.39
N GLN A 275 -14.88 -28.24 16.39
CA GLN A 275 -15.38 -27.62 17.61
C GLN A 275 -15.85 -26.16 17.40
N LEU A 276 -15.44 -25.51 16.30
CA LEU A 276 -15.89 -24.16 15.99
C LEU A 276 -17.23 -24.20 15.26
N SER A 277 -18.28 -23.65 15.90
CA SER A 277 -19.60 -23.57 15.28
C SER A 277 -19.59 -22.55 14.15
N ALA A 278 -19.98 -22.97 12.95
CA ALA A 278 -19.98 -22.12 11.75
C ALA A 278 -21.37 -22.11 11.08
N TYR A 279 -21.85 -20.91 10.74
CA TYR A 279 -23.06 -20.70 9.96
C TYR A 279 -22.73 -20.15 8.59
N THR A 280 -23.32 -20.73 7.54
CA THR A 280 -23.15 -20.21 6.19
C THR A 280 -24.30 -19.27 5.82
N TYR A 281 -24.03 -17.98 5.92
CA TYR A 281 -24.98 -16.93 5.55
C TYR A 281 -24.98 -16.73 4.04
N TYR A 282 -25.70 -17.62 3.33
CA TYR A 282 -25.79 -17.64 1.88
C TYR A 282 -27.12 -18.25 1.42
N GLY A 283 -27.58 -17.90 0.20
CA GLY A 283 -28.85 -18.39 -0.35
C GLY A 283 -30.04 -17.51 0.01
N ASN A 284 -31.27 -18.03 -0.14
CA ASN A 284 -32.51 -17.26 0.05
C ASN A 284 -33.06 -17.34 1.48
N THR A 285 -32.67 -18.35 2.25
CA THR A 285 -33.16 -18.65 3.62
C THR A 285 -32.20 -18.18 4.72
N ARG A 286 -31.34 -17.21 4.43
CA ARG A 286 -30.36 -16.70 5.38
C ARG A 286 -31.01 -15.87 6.50
N ASP A 287 -30.70 -16.19 7.73
CA ASP A 287 -31.16 -15.48 8.93
C ASP A 287 -29.97 -14.94 9.73
N ILE A 288 -29.93 -13.62 9.93
CA ILE A 288 -28.86 -12.96 10.69
C ILE A 288 -28.95 -13.27 12.17
N LYS A 289 -30.15 -13.46 12.73
CA LYS A 289 -30.32 -13.77 14.15
C LYS A 289 -29.76 -15.14 14.49
N GLU A 290 -30.01 -16.12 13.64
CA GLU A 290 -29.41 -17.44 13.74
C GLU A 290 -27.91 -17.38 13.54
N ALA A 291 -27.44 -16.68 12.50
CA ALA A 291 -26.01 -16.52 12.23
C ALA A 291 -25.23 -15.96 13.43
N MET A 292 -25.79 -14.98 14.14
CA MET A 292 -25.19 -14.35 15.33
C MET A 292 -25.08 -15.27 16.55
N GLN A 293 -25.71 -16.45 16.53
CA GLN A 293 -25.57 -17.47 17.59
C GLN A 293 -24.35 -18.38 17.38
N HIS A 294 -23.72 -18.33 16.20
CA HIS A 294 -22.54 -19.12 15.87
C HIS A 294 -21.26 -18.33 16.09
N GLN A 295 -20.14 -19.03 16.28
CA GLN A 295 -18.82 -18.41 16.43
C GLN A 295 -18.31 -17.84 15.09
N LEU A 296 -18.62 -18.50 13.98
CA LEU A 296 -18.14 -18.13 12.64
C LEU A 296 -19.32 -17.94 11.69
N ILE A 297 -19.31 -16.85 10.94
CA ILE A 297 -20.31 -16.58 9.89
C ILE A 297 -19.56 -16.52 8.55
N LEU A 298 -19.83 -17.48 7.67
CA LEU A 298 -19.27 -17.56 6.34
C LEU A 298 -20.19 -16.87 5.33
N THR A 299 -19.70 -15.93 4.55
CA THR A 299 -20.50 -15.23 3.54
C THR A 299 -19.67 -14.75 2.36
N THR A 300 -20.31 -14.12 1.37
CA THR A 300 -19.63 -13.63 0.18
C THR A 300 -19.65 -12.10 0.08
N TYR A 301 -18.70 -11.53 -0.68
CA TYR A 301 -18.67 -10.09 -0.97
C TYR A 301 -20.00 -9.58 -1.56
N ALA A 302 -20.64 -10.37 -2.43
CA ALA A 302 -21.93 -10.02 -3.04
C ALA A 302 -23.06 -9.95 -1.99
N ILE A 303 -23.09 -10.88 -1.04
CA ILE A 303 -24.09 -10.91 0.03
C ILE A 303 -23.86 -9.75 0.99
N VAL A 304 -22.61 -9.48 1.41
CA VAL A 304 -22.30 -8.32 2.24
C VAL A 304 -22.76 -7.02 1.59
N ARG A 305 -22.51 -6.86 0.27
CA ARG A 305 -23.01 -5.70 -0.48
C ARG A 305 -24.55 -5.59 -0.47
N ASN A 306 -25.24 -6.69 -0.75
CA ASN A 306 -26.69 -6.71 -0.86
C ASN A 306 -27.38 -6.49 0.49
N ASP A 307 -26.83 -7.08 1.57
CA ASP A 307 -27.42 -7.06 2.90
C ASP A 307 -26.69 -6.11 3.85
N ILE A 308 -26.01 -5.08 3.31
CA ILE A 308 -25.14 -4.20 4.13
C ILE A 308 -25.87 -3.52 5.28
N LYS A 309 -27.15 -3.17 5.10
CA LYS A 309 -27.96 -2.59 6.18
C LYS A 309 -28.07 -3.53 7.36
N THR A 310 -28.23 -4.83 7.12
CA THR A 310 -28.28 -5.88 8.14
C THR A 310 -26.94 -6.05 8.83
N PHE A 311 -25.85 -6.18 8.02
CA PHE A 311 -24.51 -6.40 8.56
C PHE A 311 -23.96 -5.19 9.32
N SER A 312 -24.20 -3.97 8.85
CA SER A 312 -23.72 -2.75 9.52
C SER A 312 -24.42 -2.44 10.85
N ALA A 313 -25.59 -3.04 11.09
CA ALA A 313 -26.29 -2.99 12.38
C ALA A 313 -25.69 -3.95 13.43
N GLN A 314 -24.90 -4.94 12.99
CA GLN A 314 -24.25 -5.91 13.89
C GLN A 314 -22.84 -5.46 14.27
N GLU A 315 -22.36 -5.98 15.40
CA GLU A 315 -20.97 -5.88 15.83
C GLU A 315 -20.33 -7.26 15.82
N PHE A 316 -19.27 -7.39 15.03
CA PHE A 316 -18.49 -8.62 14.95
C PHE A 316 -17.27 -8.53 15.85
N HIS A 317 -16.78 -9.67 16.32
CA HIS A 317 -15.50 -9.73 17.01
C HIS A 317 -14.32 -9.53 16.03
N TYR A 318 -14.37 -10.23 14.89
CA TYR A 318 -13.35 -10.19 13.85
C TYR A 318 -14.01 -10.12 12.47
N VAL A 319 -13.45 -9.37 11.55
CA VAL A 319 -13.81 -9.44 10.14
C VAL A 319 -12.57 -9.92 9.34
N ILE A 320 -12.73 -11.03 8.65
CA ILE A 320 -11.67 -11.67 7.87
C ILE A 320 -12.10 -11.67 6.39
N LEU A 321 -11.26 -11.13 5.52
CA LEU A 321 -11.47 -11.12 4.08
C LEU A 321 -10.56 -12.15 3.43
N ASP A 322 -11.12 -13.13 2.73
CA ASP A 322 -10.34 -14.01 1.88
C ASP A 322 -10.38 -13.52 0.42
N GLU A 323 -9.27 -13.73 -0.30
CA GLU A 323 -9.03 -13.15 -1.63
C GLU A 323 -9.32 -11.64 -1.62
N SER A 324 -8.63 -10.93 -0.71
CA SER A 324 -8.89 -9.51 -0.41
C SER A 324 -8.65 -8.56 -1.59
N GLN A 325 -8.07 -9.00 -2.72
CA GLN A 325 -8.04 -8.22 -3.96
C GLN A 325 -9.45 -7.88 -4.49
N ASN A 326 -10.51 -8.51 -3.97
CA ASN A 326 -11.89 -8.13 -4.28
C ASN A 326 -12.26 -6.71 -3.79
N ILE A 327 -11.51 -6.12 -2.86
CA ILE A 327 -11.73 -4.75 -2.38
C ILE A 327 -10.74 -3.73 -2.95
N LYS A 328 -10.00 -4.06 -4.01
CA LYS A 328 -8.98 -3.18 -4.63
C LYS A 328 -9.55 -1.89 -5.23
N ASN A 329 -10.78 -1.90 -5.68
CA ASN A 329 -11.44 -0.72 -6.25
C ASN A 329 -12.25 0.02 -5.18
N LEU A 330 -11.77 1.20 -4.79
CA LEU A 330 -12.40 2.04 -3.75
C LEU A 330 -13.84 2.46 -4.07
N THR A 331 -14.18 2.63 -5.35
CA THR A 331 -15.52 3.06 -5.78
C THR A 331 -16.52 1.91 -5.92
N ALA A 332 -16.05 0.67 -5.87
CA ALA A 332 -16.91 -0.49 -5.99
C ALA A 332 -17.84 -0.60 -4.77
N GLN A 333 -19.11 -0.91 -5.01
CA GLN A 333 -20.12 -1.06 -3.96
C GLN A 333 -19.76 -2.14 -2.93
N SER A 334 -19.15 -3.23 -3.38
CA SER A 334 -18.65 -4.29 -2.48
C SER A 334 -17.58 -3.80 -1.51
N THR A 335 -16.65 -2.97 -2.01
CA THR A 335 -15.59 -2.36 -1.20
C THR A 335 -16.17 -1.40 -0.16
N GLN A 336 -17.10 -0.54 -0.59
CA GLN A 336 -17.76 0.39 0.33
C GLN A 336 -18.57 -0.35 1.41
N ALA A 337 -19.25 -1.43 1.04
CA ALA A 337 -19.98 -2.26 2.00
C ALA A 337 -19.04 -2.88 3.05
N VAL A 338 -17.90 -3.42 2.62
CA VAL A 338 -16.90 -3.99 3.56
C VAL A 338 -16.38 -2.94 4.55
N PHE A 339 -16.18 -1.68 4.10
CA PHE A 339 -15.73 -0.61 4.99
C PHE A 339 -16.76 -0.21 6.07
N MET A 340 -18.04 -0.51 5.86
CA MET A 340 -19.11 -0.25 6.83
C MET A 340 -19.23 -1.32 7.93
N LEU A 341 -18.54 -2.44 7.80
CA LEU A 341 -18.55 -3.52 8.81
C LEU A 341 -17.86 -3.05 10.10
N LYS A 342 -18.49 -3.38 11.23
CA LYS A 342 -18.00 -2.99 12.55
C LYS A 342 -17.31 -4.16 13.23
N ALA A 343 -16.00 -4.05 13.43
CA ALA A 343 -15.22 -5.01 14.21
C ALA A 343 -13.93 -4.34 14.74
N PRO A 344 -13.48 -4.68 15.97
CA PRO A 344 -12.21 -4.22 16.49
C PRO A 344 -11.01 -4.88 15.76
N HIS A 345 -11.17 -6.13 15.31
CA HIS A 345 -10.11 -6.89 14.66
C HIS A 345 -10.39 -7.10 13.19
N ARG A 346 -9.35 -7.03 12.36
CA ARG A 346 -9.45 -7.15 10.90
C ARG A 346 -8.26 -7.90 10.32
N LEU A 347 -8.53 -8.88 9.46
CA LEU A 347 -7.52 -9.66 8.76
C LEU A 347 -7.86 -9.74 7.27
N ALA A 348 -6.86 -9.68 6.43
CA ALA A 348 -6.99 -9.94 5.00
C ALA A 348 -6.10 -11.10 4.59
N LEU A 349 -6.61 -11.98 3.74
CA LEU A 349 -5.88 -13.07 3.12
C LEU A 349 -5.81 -12.79 1.63
N SER A 350 -4.63 -12.92 1.01
CA SER A 350 -4.46 -12.73 -0.42
C SER A 350 -3.25 -13.53 -0.93
N GLY A 351 -3.30 -14.01 -2.16
CA GLY A 351 -2.12 -14.48 -2.88
C GLY A 351 -1.37 -13.36 -3.60
N THR A 352 -2.09 -12.27 -3.91
CA THR A 352 -1.59 -11.12 -4.70
C THR A 352 -2.08 -9.81 -4.07
N PRO A 353 -1.46 -9.34 -2.97
CA PRO A 353 -1.96 -8.20 -2.19
C PRO A 353 -1.93 -6.86 -2.96
N ILE A 354 -1.05 -6.73 -3.94
CA ILE A 354 -0.91 -5.56 -4.82
C ILE A 354 -0.65 -6.07 -6.23
N GLU A 355 -1.53 -5.74 -7.18
CA GLU A 355 -1.40 -6.18 -8.56
C GLU A 355 -0.98 -5.04 -9.49
N ASN A 356 -1.63 -3.87 -9.41
CA ASN A 356 -1.50 -2.85 -10.43
C ASN A 356 -1.00 -1.49 -9.92
N ASN A 357 -1.44 -1.04 -8.74
CA ASN A 357 -1.09 0.30 -8.27
C ASN A 357 -1.19 0.46 -6.75
N LEU A 358 -0.64 1.57 -6.24
CA LEU A 358 -0.65 1.88 -4.80
C LEU A 358 -2.05 2.21 -4.24
N GLY A 359 -3.03 2.52 -5.09
CA GLY A 359 -4.43 2.70 -4.67
C GLY A 359 -5.04 1.42 -4.10
N GLU A 360 -4.64 0.25 -4.62
CA GLU A 360 -5.05 -1.06 -4.09
C GLU A 360 -4.51 -1.27 -2.67
N LEU A 361 -3.26 -0.87 -2.42
CA LEU A 361 -2.65 -0.88 -1.09
C LEU A 361 -3.42 0.03 -0.12
N TYR A 362 -3.80 1.23 -0.56
CA TYR A 362 -4.60 2.13 0.25
C TYR A 362 -5.96 1.52 0.62
N ALA A 363 -6.66 0.89 -0.34
CA ALA A 363 -7.94 0.22 -0.08
C ALA A 363 -7.80 -0.88 0.97
N LEU A 364 -6.76 -1.71 0.83
CA LEU A 364 -6.46 -2.79 1.77
C LEU A 364 -6.21 -2.24 3.19
N PHE A 365 -5.35 -1.24 3.34
CA PHE A 365 -5.03 -0.68 4.65
C PHE A 365 -6.14 0.19 5.24
N ARG A 366 -6.99 0.81 4.40
CA ARG A 366 -8.22 1.47 4.86
C ARG A 366 -9.18 0.46 5.51
N PHE A 367 -9.21 -0.78 5.04
CA PHE A 367 -9.93 -1.84 5.71
C PHE A 367 -9.21 -2.27 6.99
N LEU A 368 -7.92 -2.61 6.91
CA LEU A 368 -7.15 -3.19 8.02
C LEU A 368 -6.94 -2.21 9.19
N ASN A 369 -6.42 -1.03 8.89
CA ASN A 369 -6.01 -0.01 9.85
C ASN A 369 -6.45 1.38 9.34
N PRO A 370 -7.73 1.76 9.53
CA PRO A 370 -8.33 2.94 8.89
C PRO A 370 -7.61 4.26 9.16
N THR A 371 -6.90 4.36 10.28
CA THR A 371 -6.19 5.58 10.71
C THR A 371 -4.77 5.69 10.16
N MET A 372 -4.24 4.64 9.50
CA MET A 372 -2.85 4.58 9.09
C MET A 372 -2.46 5.64 8.05
N PHE A 373 -3.27 5.82 7.01
CA PHE A 373 -2.94 6.70 5.89
C PHE A 373 -3.83 7.95 5.77
N GLY A 374 -4.87 8.06 6.61
CA GLY A 374 -5.84 9.15 6.51
C GLY A 374 -6.72 9.06 5.26
N THR A 375 -6.93 10.20 4.58
CA THR A 375 -7.74 10.25 3.34
C THR A 375 -6.95 9.74 2.13
N LEU A 376 -7.67 9.38 1.05
CA LEU A 376 -7.04 8.99 -0.22
C LEU A 376 -6.15 10.13 -0.78
N ASP A 377 -6.58 11.37 -0.65
CA ASP A 377 -5.81 12.53 -1.10
C ASP A 377 -4.49 12.67 -0.34
N ASN A 378 -4.51 12.43 0.98
CA ASN A 378 -3.29 12.41 1.78
C ASN A 378 -2.35 11.30 1.31
N PHE A 379 -2.86 10.08 1.11
CA PHE A 379 -2.07 8.96 0.64
C PHE A 379 -1.48 9.22 -0.76
N ASN A 380 -2.29 9.75 -1.68
CA ASN A 380 -1.84 10.09 -3.02
C ASN A 380 -0.73 11.13 -3.01
N HIS A 381 -0.90 12.16 -2.18
CA HIS A 381 0.11 13.22 -2.05
C HIS A 381 1.40 12.73 -1.40
N ASP A 382 1.29 11.95 -0.32
CA ASP A 382 2.43 11.59 0.52
C ASP A 382 3.22 10.39 -0.03
N TYR A 383 2.55 9.49 -0.78
CA TYR A 383 3.13 8.24 -1.25
C TYR A 383 2.90 7.96 -2.74
N ALA A 384 1.63 7.89 -3.20
CA ALA A 384 1.36 7.36 -4.52
C ALA A 384 1.94 8.24 -5.65
N ASN A 385 1.68 9.55 -5.63
CA ASN A 385 2.22 10.46 -6.65
C ASN A 385 3.75 10.58 -6.60
N PRO A 386 4.40 10.80 -5.42
CA PRO A 386 5.86 10.83 -5.35
C PRO A 386 6.51 9.54 -5.88
N ILE A 387 5.99 8.37 -5.51
CA ILE A 387 6.55 7.09 -5.92
C ILE A 387 6.30 6.82 -7.41
N GLN A 388 5.06 6.93 -7.88
CA GLN A 388 4.68 6.52 -9.23
C GLN A 388 5.09 7.53 -10.31
N LYS A 389 5.02 8.84 -10.00
CA LYS A 389 5.34 9.89 -10.98
C LYS A 389 6.81 10.32 -10.94
N ASN A 390 7.40 10.35 -9.75
CA ASN A 390 8.73 10.95 -9.53
C ASN A 390 9.79 9.90 -9.16
N GLY A 391 9.43 8.63 -8.96
CA GLY A 391 10.36 7.59 -8.52
C GLY A 391 10.98 7.86 -7.15
N ASP A 392 10.29 8.57 -6.25
CA ASP A 392 10.80 9.00 -4.94
C ASP A 392 11.10 7.79 -4.06
N LYS A 393 12.39 7.50 -3.91
CA LYS A 393 12.90 6.36 -3.12
C LYS A 393 12.67 6.55 -1.61
N GLU A 394 12.70 7.79 -1.10
CA GLU A 394 12.46 8.08 0.31
C GLU A 394 11.01 7.80 0.68
N ALA A 395 10.06 8.27 -0.16
CA ALA A 395 8.64 7.98 0.02
C ALA A 395 8.35 6.46 -0.05
N MET A 396 9.01 5.74 -0.97
CA MET A 396 8.89 4.29 -1.08
C MET A 396 9.40 3.58 0.18
N GLN A 397 10.59 3.92 0.66
CA GLN A 397 11.17 3.32 1.87
C GLN A 397 10.33 3.62 3.12
N CYS A 398 9.79 4.84 3.22
CA CYS A 398 8.90 5.21 4.32
C CYS A 398 7.62 4.38 4.28
N LEU A 399 7.00 4.23 3.11
CA LEU A 399 5.82 3.38 2.93
C LEU A 399 6.10 1.92 3.29
N GLN A 400 7.19 1.36 2.78
CA GLN A 400 7.60 -0.02 3.08
C GLN A 400 7.81 -0.25 4.58
N ARG A 401 8.56 0.64 5.26
CA ARG A 401 8.77 0.55 6.71
C ARG A 401 7.45 0.59 7.50
N LYS A 402 6.52 1.43 7.07
CA LYS A 402 5.23 1.63 7.74
C LYS A 402 4.31 0.41 7.62
N ILE A 403 4.28 -0.25 6.46
CA ILE A 403 3.42 -1.42 6.21
C ILE A 403 4.06 -2.75 6.64
N PHE A 404 5.38 -2.80 6.78
CA PHE A 404 6.14 -4.03 7.02
C PHE A 404 5.59 -4.90 8.16
N PRO A 405 5.23 -4.38 9.37
CA PRO A 405 4.71 -5.22 10.45
C PRO A 405 3.34 -5.83 10.15
N PHE A 406 2.58 -5.23 9.24
CA PHE A 406 1.18 -5.54 8.96
C PHE A 406 0.98 -6.32 7.66
N MET A 407 2.06 -6.77 7.02
CA MET A 407 2.02 -7.58 5.81
C MET A 407 3.03 -8.71 5.89
N LEU A 408 2.53 -9.95 5.96
CA LEU A 408 3.37 -11.14 5.95
C LEU A 408 3.24 -11.84 4.60
N ARG A 409 4.34 -11.88 3.83
CA ARG A 409 4.40 -12.49 2.51
C ARG A 409 5.53 -13.49 2.42
N ARG A 410 5.21 -14.74 2.09
CA ARG A 410 6.18 -15.81 1.85
C ARG A 410 5.92 -16.46 0.50
N LEU A 411 6.99 -16.74 -0.21
CA LEU A 411 6.93 -17.43 -1.51
C LEU A 411 7.09 -18.94 -1.29
N LYS A 412 6.36 -19.75 -2.08
CA LYS A 412 6.44 -21.21 -2.02
C LYS A 412 7.88 -21.72 -2.08
N ARG A 413 8.65 -21.22 -3.04
CA ARG A 413 10.07 -21.60 -3.23
C ARG A 413 10.97 -21.34 -2.02
N ASN A 414 10.60 -20.42 -1.14
CA ASN A 414 11.42 -20.07 0.02
C ASN A 414 11.13 -20.94 1.25
N VAL A 415 9.90 -21.47 1.37
CA VAL A 415 9.43 -22.19 2.57
C VAL A 415 9.22 -23.68 2.34
N LEU A 416 8.98 -24.11 1.10
CA LEU A 416 8.77 -25.51 0.74
C LEU A 416 9.96 -25.99 -0.11
N LYS A 417 11.09 -26.21 0.55
CA LYS A 417 12.33 -26.67 -0.12
C LYS A 417 12.24 -28.10 -0.66
N ASP A 418 11.27 -28.86 -0.20
CA ASP A 418 11.04 -30.26 -0.60
C ASP A 418 10.23 -30.36 -1.91
N LEU A 419 9.71 -29.27 -2.43
CA LEU A 419 9.03 -29.28 -3.71
C LEU A 419 10.05 -29.25 -4.87
N PRO A 420 9.83 -30.06 -5.92
CA PRO A 420 10.63 -29.97 -7.13
C PRO A 420 10.46 -28.59 -7.78
N ASP A 421 11.46 -28.19 -8.54
CA ASP A 421 11.40 -26.96 -9.31
C ASP A 421 10.21 -26.97 -10.28
N ARG A 422 9.57 -25.81 -10.41
CA ARG A 422 8.49 -25.65 -11.37
C ARG A 422 9.04 -25.76 -12.79
N THR A 423 8.52 -26.69 -13.57
CA THR A 423 8.83 -26.82 -14.99
C THR A 423 7.73 -26.17 -15.81
N ASP A 424 8.06 -25.13 -16.56
CA ASP A 424 7.15 -24.47 -17.50
C ASP A 424 7.44 -25.00 -18.91
N LYS A 425 6.43 -25.66 -19.53
CA LYS A 425 6.50 -26.14 -20.90
C LYS A 425 5.53 -25.36 -21.78
N THR A 426 6.03 -24.70 -22.80
CA THR A 426 5.21 -24.03 -23.82
C THR A 426 5.01 -24.99 -24.99
N ILE A 427 3.76 -25.27 -25.31
CA ILE A 427 3.38 -26.07 -26.48
C ILE A 427 2.74 -25.14 -27.50
N TYR A 428 3.30 -25.10 -28.69
CA TYR A 428 2.76 -24.35 -29.82
C TYR A 428 1.81 -25.24 -30.61
N ILE A 429 0.61 -24.74 -30.88
CA ILE A 429 -0.44 -25.47 -31.59
C ILE A 429 -0.92 -24.59 -32.72
N GLU A 430 -0.86 -25.09 -33.95
CA GLU A 430 -1.35 -24.39 -35.13
C GLU A 430 -2.87 -24.48 -35.22
N MET A 431 -3.50 -23.42 -35.74
CA MET A 431 -4.93 -23.43 -36.05
C MET A 431 -5.20 -24.34 -37.24
N ASN A 432 -6.33 -25.09 -37.21
CA ASN A 432 -6.80 -25.73 -38.42
C ASN A 432 -7.28 -24.70 -39.46
N ASN A 433 -7.42 -25.11 -40.72
CA ASN A 433 -7.75 -24.22 -41.83
C ASN A 433 -9.07 -23.46 -41.61
N ALA A 434 -10.07 -24.09 -41.02
CA ALA A 434 -11.37 -23.45 -40.73
C ALA A 434 -11.24 -22.35 -39.68
N GLN A 435 -10.50 -22.61 -38.60
CA GLN A 435 -10.22 -21.67 -37.53
C GLN A 435 -9.37 -20.49 -38.04
N ALA A 436 -8.31 -20.79 -38.81
CA ALA A 436 -7.43 -19.78 -39.38
C ALA A 436 -8.17 -18.84 -40.33
N ASN A 437 -9.07 -19.36 -41.18
CA ASN A 437 -9.91 -18.56 -42.06
C ASN A 437 -10.87 -17.65 -41.27
N LEU A 438 -11.52 -18.17 -40.23
CA LEU A 438 -12.39 -17.36 -39.36
C LEU A 438 -11.58 -16.26 -38.65
N TYR A 439 -10.39 -16.62 -38.14
CA TYR A 439 -9.52 -15.65 -37.46
C TYR A 439 -9.11 -14.53 -38.39
N GLU A 440 -8.67 -14.86 -39.62
CA GLU A 440 -8.22 -13.87 -40.60
C GLU A 440 -9.36 -12.96 -41.08
N GLN A 441 -10.55 -13.51 -41.35
CA GLN A 441 -11.74 -12.70 -41.67
C GLN A 441 -12.07 -11.69 -40.58
N ARG A 442 -12.04 -12.11 -39.31
CA ARG A 442 -12.31 -11.22 -38.16
C ARG A 442 -11.17 -10.24 -37.92
N ARG A 443 -9.92 -10.66 -38.13
CA ARG A 443 -8.76 -9.76 -38.05
C ARG A 443 -8.84 -8.60 -39.03
N VAL A 444 -9.20 -8.88 -40.28
CA VAL A 444 -9.38 -7.87 -41.32
C VAL A 444 -10.54 -6.94 -40.99
N TYR A 445 -11.68 -7.51 -40.55
CA TYR A 445 -12.84 -6.74 -40.14
C TYR A 445 -12.51 -5.77 -39.02
N TYR A 446 -11.89 -6.24 -37.92
CA TYR A 446 -11.54 -5.39 -36.80
C TYR A 446 -10.43 -4.41 -37.10
N LYS A 447 -9.48 -4.76 -37.97
CA LYS A 447 -8.45 -3.81 -38.43
C LYS A 447 -9.12 -2.57 -39.04
N ASN A 448 -10.04 -2.76 -39.95
CA ASN A 448 -10.76 -1.66 -40.62
C ASN A 448 -11.61 -0.84 -39.62
N GLN A 449 -12.30 -1.50 -38.69
CA GLN A 449 -13.09 -0.85 -37.65
C GLN A 449 -12.25 0.00 -36.70
N VAL A 450 -11.10 -0.52 -36.27
CA VAL A 450 -10.17 0.19 -35.39
C VAL A 450 -9.54 1.38 -36.11
N GLU A 451 -9.12 1.22 -37.37
CA GLU A 451 -8.57 2.31 -38.19
C GLU A 451 -9.60 3.44 -38.38
N GLN A 452 -10.84 3.11 -38.71
CA GLN A 452 -11.93 4.07 -38.83
C GLN A 452 -12.25 4.78 -37.49
N SER A 453 -12.30 4.04 -36.39
CA SER A 453 -12.57 4.60 -35.08
C SER A 453 -11.46 5.54 -34.63
N ILE A 454 -10.19 5.16 -34.86
CA ILE A 454 -9.04 6.02 -34.53
C ILE A 454 -9.03 7.29 -35.36
N ALA A 455 -9.36 7.19 -36.67
CA ALA A 455 -9.43 8.34 -37.56
C ALA A 455 -10.56 9.32 -37.17
N ALA A 456 -11.71 8.81 -36.69
CA ALA A 456 -12.86 9.63 -36.29
C ALA A 456 -12.70 10.24 -34.89
N ASP A 457 -12.27 9.48 -33.90
CA ASP A 457 -12.36 9.81 -32.47
C ASP A 457 -11.04 9.83 -31.71
N GLY A 458 -9.95 9.41 -32.36
CA GLY A 458 -8.63 9.27 -31.75
C GLY A 458 -8.49 8.00 -30.89
N ILE A 459 -7.24 7.67 -30.53
CA ILE A 459 -6.88 6.41 -29.83
C ILE A 459 -7.60 6.25 -28.49
N GLN A 460 -7.75 7.31 -27.70
CA GLN A 460 -8.34 7.23 -26.36
C GLN A 460 -9.81 6.80 -26.37
N LYS A 461 -10.60 7.28 -27.33
CA LYS A 461 -12.00 6.92 -27.46
C LYS A 461 -12.21 5.57 -28.17
N SER A 462 -11.23 5.14 -28.96
CA SER A 462 -11.26 3.86 -29.69
C SER A 462 -10.90 2.64 -28.84
N GLN A 463 -10.53 2.82 -27.57
CA GLN A 463 -10.12 1.73 -26.67
C GLN A 463 -11.14 0.59 -26.57
N PHE A 464 -12.43 0.92 -26.55
CA PHE A 464 -13.49 -0.08 -26.46
C PHE A 464 -13.48 -1.02 -27.69
N VAL A 465 -13.36 -0.46 -28.90
CA VAL A 465 -13.29 -1.24 -30.16
C VAL A 465 -12.04 -2.09 -30.19
N ILE A 466 -10.91 -1.55 -29.74
CA ILE A 466 -9.64 -2.29 -29.65
C ILE A 466 -9.78 -3.48 -28.67
N PHE A 467 -10.35 -3.27 -27.49
CA PHE A 467 -10.57 -4.35 -26.52
C PHE A 467 -11.54 -5.41 -27.01
N GLN A 468 -12.61 -5.01 -27.71
CA GLN A 468 -13.55 -5.94 -28.33
C GLN A 468 -12.85 -6.80 -29.38
N ALA A 469 -12.05 -6.19 -30.26
CA ALA A 469 -11.25 -6.88 -31.27
C ALA A 469 -10.30 -7.92 -30.64
N LEU A 470 -9.51 -7.48 -29.64
CA LEU A 470 -8.58 -8.37 -28.96
C LEU A 470 -9.29 -9.52 -28.26
N ASN A 471 -10.43 -9.27 -27.63
CA ASN A 471 -11.18 -10.30 -26.93
C ASN A 471 -11.76 -11.35 -27.88
N GLU A 472 -12.38 -10.93 -28.98
CA GLU A 472 -12.95 -11.85 -29.96
C GLU A 472 -11.87 -12.65 -30.69
N LEU A 473 -10.76 -12.02 -31.09
CA LEU A 473 -9.63 -12.71 -31.72
C LEU A 473 -8.99 -13.76 -30.76
N ARG A 474 -8.89 -13.42 -29.47
CA ARG A 474 -8.44 -14.40 -28.45
C ARG A 474 -9.39 -15.58 -28.31
N GLN A 475 -10.72 -15.32 -28.35
CA GLN A 475 -11.70 -16.39 -28.27
C GLN A 475 -11.60 -17.32 -29.50
N ILE A 476 -11.50 -16.76 -30.71
CA ILE A 476 -11.32 -17.54 -31.93
C ILE A 476 -10.01 -18.36 -31.86
N ALA A 477 -8.93 -17.77 -31.37
CA ALA A 477 -7.62 -18.45 -31.24
C ALA A 477 -7.60 -19.52 -30.13
N SER A 478 -8.59 -19.54 -29.23
CA SER A 478 -8.65 -20.48 -28.10
C SER A 478 -9.79 -21.48 -28.24
N ILE A 479 -11.03 -21.00 -28.34
CA ILE A 479 -12.27 -21.81 -28.34
C ILE A 479 -13.24 -21.20 -29.38
N PRO A 480 -13.04 -21.46 -30.69
CA PRO A 480 -13.86 -20.93 -31.77
C PRO A 480 -15.30 -21.46 -31.78
N GLU A 481 -15.55 -22.60 -31.12
CA GLU A 481 -16.84 -23.28 -31.09
C GLU A 481 -17.99 -22.34 -30.69
N LYS A 482 -17.80 -21.51 -29.67
CA LYS A 482 -18.81 -20.56 -29.17
C LYS A 482 -19.19 -19.50 -30.20
N LEU A 483 -18.28 -19.12 -31.08
CA LEU A 483 -18.50 -18.10 -32.10
C LEU A 483 -18.94 -18.67 -33.45
N SER A 484 -18.71 -19.96 -33.66
CA SER A 484 -19.05 -20.69 -34.88
C SER A 484 -20.26 -21.60 -34.75
N ASN A 485 -20.99 -21.56 -33.60
CA ASN A 485 -22.08 -22.49 -33.27
C ASN A 485 -21.65 -23.96 -33.46
N ASP A 486 -20.52 -24.31 -32.84
CA ASP A 486 -19.90 -25.64 -32.82
C ASP A 486 -19.47 -26.21 -34.20
N LYS A 487 -19.38 -25.34 -35.23
CA LYS A 487 -18.98 -25.72 -36.57
C LYS A 487 -17.46 -25.82 -36.79
N ILE A 488 -16.69 -25.16 -35.92
CA ILE A 488 -15.23 -25.10 -36.01
C ILE A 488 -14.65 -25.59 -34.67
N THR A 489 -13.85 -26.65 -34.74
CA THR A 489 -13.16 -27.25 -33.57
C THR A 489 -11.84 -26.56 -33.28
N SER A 490 -11.41 -26.61 -32.02
CA SER A 490 -10.15 -26.02 -31.54
C SER A 490 -9.06 -27.09 -31.36
N PRO A 491 -8.01 -27.11 -32.18
CA PRO A 491 -6.86 -27.97 -31.93
C PRO A 491 -6.22 -27.82 -30.55
N LYS A 492 -6.36 -26.60 -29.93
CA LYS A 492 -5.91 -26.39 -28.55
C LYS A 492 -6.75 -27.16 -27.53
N LEU A 493 -8.06 -27.21 -27.73
CA LEU A 493 -8.96 -27.94 -26.85
C LEU A 493 -8.71 -29.44 -26.98
N ASP A 494 -8.52 -29.91 -28.20
CA ASP A 494 -8.21 -31.32 -28.49
C ASP A 494 -6.90 -31.76 -27.81
N MET A 495 -5.83 -30.99 -27.99
CA MET A 495 -4.52 -31.25 -27.36
C MET A 495 -4.60 -31.17 -25.83
N LEU A 496 -5.33 -30.20 -25.27
CA LEU A 496 -5.54 -30.11 -23.82
C LEU A 496 -6.26 -31.34 -23.28
N THR A 497 -7.33 -31.74 -23.97
CA THR A 497 -8.12 -32.93 -23.60
C THR A 497 -7.28 -34.20 -23.63
N GLU A 498 -6.51 -34.40 -24.69
CA GLU A 498 -5.59 -35.54 -24.83
C GLU A 498 -4.53 -35.50 -23.71
N THR A 499 -3.92 -34.36 -23.45
CA THR A 499 -2.92 -34.20 -22.39
C THR A 499 -3.50 -34.52 -21.02
N LEU A 500 -4.70 -34.05 -20.71
CA LEU A 500 -5.38 -34.31 -19.42
C LEU A 500 -5.75 -35.82 -19.30
N LEU A 501 -6.26 -36.44 -20.36
CA LEU A 501 -6.58 -37.88 -20.35
C LEU A 501 -5.33 -38.73 -20.12
N ASN A 502 -4.23 -38.36 -20.78
CA ASN A 502 -2.94 -39.03 -20.58
C ASN A 502 -2.39 -38.86 -19.16
N MET A 503 -2.54 -37.67 -18.57
CA MET A 503 -2.15 -37.44 -17.18
C MET A 503 -2.98 -38.26 -16.20
N VAL A 504 -4.29 -38.32 -16.39
CA VAL A 504 -5.19 -39.10 -15.53
C VAL A 504 -4.92 -40.60 -15.66
N ALA A 505 -4.59 -41.08 -16.86
CA ALA A 505 -4.28 -42.49 -17.10
C ALA A 505 -2.92 -42.95 -16.49
N ASN A 506 -1.98 -42.00 -16.35
CA ASN A 506 -0.65 -42.29 -15.79
C ASN A 506 -0.52 -42.01 -14.28
N GLY A 507 -1.62 -41.62 -13.58
CA GLY A 507 -1.64 -41.32 -12.13
C GLY A 507 -1.23 -39.90 -11.86
#